data_d6a4830ac843b29509139695c4dd6b3e
#
_entry.id   d6a4830ac843b29509139695c4dd6b3e
#
_cell.length_a   1.000
_cell.length_b   1.000
_cell.length_c   1.000
_cell.angle_alpha   90.00
_cell.angle_beta   90.00
_cell.angle_gamma   90.00
#
_symmetry.space_group_name_H-M   'P 1'
#
loop_
_entity.id
_entity.type
_entity.pdbx_description
1 polymer ?
#
loop_
_entity_poly.entity_id
_entity_poly.type
_entity_poly.pdbx_seq_one_letter_code
_entity_poly.pdbx_strand_id
1 'polypeptide(L)'
;MKYLVPFKVLRNSLKLLAVKGQIKVDMTYDEFMGLTKQLLQAVPIDEVWYRTTYPDVDQAIRAGTYRSARQHFVEHGYFEGRRPFDLEIDEAYYMRAYPDIEGSVKKGLVASALDHFIRNGYDEGRTPAEL
;
A
#
# COMPACT_ATOMS: atom_id res chain seq x y z
N MET A 1 17.43 0.48 -3.18
CA MET A 1 17.81 -0.63 -2.28
C MET A 1 16.60 -1.02 -1.44
N LYS A 2 16.33 -2.30 -1.34
CA LYS A 2 15.24 -2.82 -0.49
C LYS A 2 15.80 -3.10 0.91
N TYR A 3 15.04 -2.72 1.91
CA TYR A 3 15.42 -2.97 3.29
C TYR A 3 14.18 -3.30 4.11
N LEU A 4 14.19 -4.47 4.76
CA LEU A 4 13.17 -4.84 5.72
C LEU A 4 13.73 -4.65 7.12
N VAL A 5 13.12 -3.75 7.88
CA VAL A 5 13.50 -3.53 9.28
C VAL A 5 13.26 -4.81 10.08
N PRO A 6 14.23 -5.29 10.88
CA PRO A 6 14.01 -6.47 11.71
C PRO A 6 12.93 -6.24 12.78
N PHE A 7 12.15 -7.27 13.07
CA PHE A 7 11.11 -7.17 14.11
C PHE A 7 11.67 -6.69 15.46
N LYS A 8 12.86 -7.16 15.83
CA LYS A 8 13.52 -6.74 17.07
C LYS A 8 13.71 -5.23 17.15
N VAL A 9 14.05 -4.59 16.02
CA VAL A 9 14.22 -3.14 15.97
C VAL A 9 12.88 -2.44 16.15
N LEU A 10 11.82 -2.92 15.47
CA LEU A 10 10.47 -2.39 15.66
C LEU A 10 10.01 -2.55 17.10
N ARG A 11 10.15 -3.76 17.62
CA ARG A 11 9.73 -4.07 18.99
C ARG A 11 10.41 -3.17 20.03
N ASN A 12 11.70 -2.92 19.85
CA ASN A 12 12.46 -2.09 20.79
C ASN A 12 12.03 -0.63 20.78
N SER A 13 11.37 -0.17 19.73
CA SER A 13 10.83 1.19 19.64
C SER A 13 9.43 1.33 20.26
N LEU A 14 8.79 0.21 20.63
CA LEU A 14 7.42 0.22 21.14
C LEU A 14 7.41 0.42 22.65
N LYS A 15 6.43 1.21 23.12
CA LYS A 15 6.09 1.28 24.54
C LYS A 15 5.06 0.19 24.84
N LEU A 16 5.47 -0.83 25.59
CA LEU A 16 4.63 -1.96 25.93
C LEU A 16 4.06 -1.81 27.34
N LEU A 17 2.77 -2.12 27.48
CA LEU A 17 2.05 -2.07 28.75
C LEU A 17 1.39 -3.42 29.01
N ALA A 18 1.58 -3.97 30.22
CA ALA A 18 0.87 -5.16 30.65
C ALA A 18 -0.43 -4.76 31.36
N VAL A 19 -1.58 -5.12 30.78
CA VAL A 19 -2.89 -4.80 31.33
C VAL A 19 -3.76 -6.05 31.29
N LYS A 20 -4.19 -6.52 32.47
CA LYS A 20 -5.09 -7.68 32.62
C LYS A 20 -4.60 -8.91 31.83
N GLY A 21 -3.31 -9.23 31.93
CA GLY A 21 -2.72 -10.38 31.25
C GLY A 21 -2.48 -10.21 29.76
N GLN A 22 -2.72 -9.02 29.21
CA GLN A 22 -2.46 -8.70 27.82
C GLN A 22 -1.34 -7.67 27.70
N ILE A 23 -0.55 -7.79 26.63
CA ILE A 23 0.44 -6.79 26.29
C ILE A 23 -0.22 -5.81 25.30
N LYS A 24 -0.22 -4.53 25.65
CA LYS A 24 -0.72 -3.46 24.82
C LYS A 24 0.42 -2.59 24.34
N VAL A 25 0.25 -2.02 23.16
CA VAL A 25 1.19 -1.05 22.59
C VAL A 25 0.60 0.35 22.78
N ASP A 26 1.36 1.21 23.47
CA ASP A 26 0.99 2.62 23.64
C ASP A 26 1.79 3.46 22.65
N MET A 27 1.11 4.07 21.70
CA MET A 27 1.75 4.92 20.70
C MET A 27 0.82 6.01 20.20
N THR A 28 1.43 7.13 19.79
CA THR A 28 0.72 8.20 19.12
C THR A 28 0.49 7.83 17.65
N TYR A 29 -0.40 8.57 16.99
CA TYR A 29 -0.60 8.41 15.56
C TYR A 29 0.70 8.68 14.77
N ASP A 30 1.47 9.70 15.17
CA ASP A 30 2.75 10.02 14.51
C ASP A 30 3.77 8.90 14.69
N GLU A 31 3.82 8.26 15.84
CA GLU A 31 4.68 7.09 16.07
C GLU A 31 4.24 5.91 15.20
N PHE A 32 2.94 5.70 15.05
CA PHE A 32 2.39 4.68 14.15
C PHE A 32 2.77 4.97 12.69
N MET A 33 2.67 6.23 12.26
CA MET A 33 3.10 6.65 10.93
C MET A 33 4.58 6.36 10.69
N GLY A 34 5.42 6.69 11.67
CA GLY A 34 6.85 6.42 11.61
C GLY A 34 7.17 4.93 11.50
N LEU A 35 6.47 4.10 12.27
CA LEU A 35 6.60 2.65 12.20
C LEU A 35 6.22 2.13 10.82
N THR A 36 5.11 2.62 10.28
CA THR A 36 4.64 2.27 8.93
C THR A 36 5.69 2.62 7.88
N LYS A 37 6.29 3.81 7.94
CA LYS A 37 7.35 4.23 7.01
C LYS A 37 8.54 3.29 7.04
N GLN A 38 8.93 2.80 8.21
CA GLN A 38 10.01 1.82 8.33
C GLN A 38 9.69 0.53 7.57
N LEU A 39 8.47 0.02 7.70
CA LEU A 39 8.03 -1.18 6.99
C LEU A 39 7.95 -0.94 5.48
N LEU A 40 7.54 0.26 5.05
CA LEU A 40 7.44 0.60 3.63
C LEU A 40 8.78 0.57 2.89
N GLN A 41 9.92 0.62 3.60
CA GLN A 41 11.23 0.52 2.96
C GLN A 41 11.43 -0.81 2.23
N ALA A 42 10.68 -1.85 2.61
CA ALA A 42 10.75 -3.16 1.97
C ALA A 42 9.88 -3.29 0.70
N VAL A 43 8.98 -2.35 0.47
CA VAL A 43 8.05 -2.41 -0.66
C VAL A 43 8.80 -2.09 -1.96
N PRO A 44 8.67 -2.93 -3.01
CA PRO A 44 9.24 -2.59 -4.31
C PRO A 44 8.49 -1.41 -4.92
N ILE A 45 9.24 -0.46 -5.49
CA ILE A 45 8.68 0.70 -6.18
C ILE A 45 9.12 0.63 -7.63
N ASP A 46 8.17 0.68 -8.55
CA ASP A 46 8.47 0.84 -9.97
C ASP A 46 8.65 2.34 -10.25
N GLU A 47 9.92 2.78 -10.28
CA GLU A 47 10.25 4.21 -10.44
C GLU A 47 9.67 4.80 -11.72
N VAL A 48 9.80 4.09 -12.84
CA VAL A 48 9.32 4.58 -14.13
C VAL A 48 7.79 4.66 -14.14
N TRP A 49 7.13 3.58 -13.72
CA TRP A 49 5.69 3.54 -13.66
C TRP A 49 5.14 4.62 -12.73
N TYR A 50 5.73 4.79 -11.55
CA TYR A 50 5.28 5.75 -10.55
C TYR A 50 5.36 7.17 -11.07
N ARG A 51 6.49 7.54 -11.67
CA ARG A 51 6.71 8.89 -12.21
C ARG A 51 5.83 9.18 -13.42
N THR A 52 5.56 8.15 -14.23
CA THR A 52 4.66 8.28 -15.37
C THR A 52 3.20 8.43 -14.91
N THR A 53 2.81 7.65 -13.90
CA THR A 53 1.44 7.64 -13.38
C THR A 53 1.13 8.90 -12.58
N TYR A 54 2.12 9.45 -11.88
CA TYR A 54 2.00 10.62 -11.02
C TYR A 54 2.92 11.75 -11.50
N PRO A 55 2.52 12.52 -12.55
CA PRO A 55 3.36 13.57 -13.12
C PRO A 55 3.76 14.68 -12.15
N ASP A 56 2.93 14.97 -11.15
CA ASP A 56 3.24 15.93 -10.09
C ASP A 56 4.46 15.49 -9.28
N VAL A 57 4.58 14.20 -9.02
CA VAL A 57 5.74 13.64 -8.32
C VAL A 57 6.98 13.70 -9.21
N ASP A 58 6.83 13.39 -10.51
CA ASP A 58 7.95 13.49 -11.44
C ASP A 58 8.52 14.91 -11.49
N GLN A 59 7.65 15.91 -11.52
CA GLN A 59 8.07 17.31 -11.48
C GLN A 59 8.80 17.64 -10.17
N ALA A 60 8.31 17.16 -9.04
CA ALA A 60 8.93 17.40 -7.75
C ALA A 60 10.31 16.75 -7.65
N ILE A 61 10.49 15.56 -8.24
CA ILE A 61 11.79 14.90 -8.30
C ILE A 61 12.74 15.70 -9.19
N ARG A 62 12.30 16.15 -10.34
CA ARG A 62 13.12 16.99 -11.25
C ARG A 62 13.51 18.31 -10.60
N ALA A 63 12.66 18.87 -9.77
CA ALA A 63 12.93 20.11 -9.03
C ALA A 63 13.82 19.89 -7.79
N GLY A 64 14.17 18.65 -7.46
CA GLY A 64 15.01 18.33 -6.32
C GLY A 64 14.28 18.26 -4.99
N THR A 65 12.94 18.35 -4.98
CA THR A 65 12.14 18.22 -3.75
C THR A 65 12.22 16.83 -3.17
N TYR A 66 12.23 15.81 -4.03
CA TYR A 66 12.41 14.41 -3.66
C TYR A 66 13.55 13.81 -4.45
N ARG A 67 14.27 12.86 -3.83
CA ARG A 67 15.38 12.16 -4.49
C ARG A 67 14.90 11.10 -5.47
N SER A 68 13.71 10.52 -5.20
CA SER A 68 13.22 9.37 -5.94
C SER A 68 11.72 9.20 -5.73
N ALA A 69 11.08 8.38 -6.57
CA ALA A 69 9.72 7.95 -6.37
C ALA A 69 9.57 7.21 -5.03
N ARG A 70 10.55 6.37 -4.67
CA ARG A 70 10.57 5.68 -3.38
C ARG A 70 10.46 6.66 -2.22
N GLN A 71 11.25 7.72 -2.22
CA GLN A 71 11.21 8.70 -1.13
C GLN A 71 9.83 9.33 -1.02
N HIS A 72 9.25 9.76 -2.14
CA HIS A 72 7.91 10.32 -2.12
C HIS A 72 6.87 9.31 -1.61
N PHE A 73 6.92 8.08 -2.12
CA PHE A 73 5.96 7.04 -1.74
C PHE A 73 6.00 6.76 -0.23
N VAL A 74 7.21 6.57 0.31
CA VAL A 74 7.39 6.27 1.74
C VAL A 74 6.96 7.43 2.62
N GLU A 75 7.31 8.66 2.24
CA GLU A 75 7.01 9.85 3.05
C GLU A 75 5.56 10.30 2.93
N HIS A 76 4.96 10.21 1.75
CA HIS A 76 3.65 10.78 1.49
C HIS A 76 2.73 9.88 0.66
N GLY A 77 3.23 9.30 -0.42
CA GLY A 77 2.38 8.65 -1.42
C GLY A 77 1.50 7.53 -0.89
N TYR A 78 2.06 6.66 -0.05
CA TYR A 78 1.29 5.58 0.56
C TYR A 78 0.10 6.12 1.35
N PHE A 79 0.31 7.16 2.11
CA PHE A 79 -0.72 7.77 2.97
C PHE A 79 -1.75 8.56 2.17
N GLU A 80 -1.40 8.98 0.96
CA GLU A 80 -2.30 9.63 0.01
C GLU A 80 -3.08 8.62 -0.84
N GLY A 81 -2.83 7.31 -0.65
CA GLY A 81 -3.48 6.26 -1.44
C GLY A 81 -2.84 6.00 -2.79
N ARG A 82 -1.62 6.51 -3.03
CA ARG A 82 -0.90 6.22 -4.26
C ARG A 82 -0.33 4.82 -4.24
N ARG A 83 -0.20 4.22 -5.41
CA ARG A 83 0.25 2.83 -5.56
C ARG A 83 1.73 2.78 -5.92
N PRO A 84 2.47 1.76 -5.44
CA PRO A 84 3.91 1.67 -5.67
C PRO A 84 4.29 1.12 -7.04
N PHE A 85 3.38 0.39 -7.68
CA PHE A 85 3.57 -0.25 -8.98
C PHE A 85 2.21 -0.53 -9.59
N ASP A 86 2.18 -0.94 -10.85
CA ASP A 86 0.95 -1.32 -11.53
C ASP A 86 0.37 -2.58 -10.88
N LEU A 87 -0.92 -2.54 -10.59
CA LEU A 87 -1.58 -3.62 -9.87
C LEU A 87 -2.00 -4.74 -10.82
N GLU A 88 -1.82 -5.97 -10.37
CA GLU A 88 -2.27 -7.16 -11.05
C GLU A 88 -3.19 -7.96 -10.13
N ILE A 89 -4.06 -8.78 -10.70
CA ILE A 89 -4.93 -9.67 -9.94
C ILE A 89 -4.90 -11.08 -10.53
N ASP A 90 -5.17 -12.06 -9.68
CA ASP A 90 -5.63 -13.37 -10.11
C ASP A 90 -7.12 -13.27 -10.36
N GLU A 91 -7.52 -13.16 -11.62
CA GLU A 91 -8.90 -12.91 -11.99
C GLU A 91 -9.85 -14.03 -11.54
N ALA A 92 -9.42 -15.28 -11.68
CA ALA A 92 -10.23 -16.42 -11.24
C ALA A 92 -10.47 -16.39 -9.73
N TYR A 93 -9.42 -16.08 -8.96
CA TYR A 93 -9.54 -15.89 -7.52
C TYR A 93 -10.51 -14.75 -7.20
N TYR A 94 -10.31 -13.60 -7.83
CA TYR A 94 -11.08 -12.39 -7.53
C TYR A 94 -12.58 -12.59 -7.78
N MET A 95 -12.92 -13.20 -8.91
CA MET A 95 -14.32 -13.49 -9.25
C MET A 95 -14.94 -14.49 -8.26
N ARG A 96 -14.17 -15.47 -7.82
CA ARG A 96 -14.60 -16.49 -6.85
C ARG A 96 -14.76 -15.90 -5.45
N ALA A 97 -13.82 -15.06 -5.04
CA ALA A 97 -13.82 -14.44 -3.72
C ALA A 97 -14.89 -13.35 -3.60
N TYR A 98 -15.21 -12.68 -4.70
CA TYR A 98 -16.14 -11.55 -4.73
C TYR A 98 -17.23 -11.76 -5.78
N PRO A 99 -18.22 -12.63 -5.49
CA PRO A 99 -19.28 -12.96 -6.46
C PRO A 99 -20.12 -11.77 -6.91
N ASP A 100 -20.23 -10.72 -6.07
CA ASP A 100 -20.89 -9.47 -6.43
C ASP A 100 -20.22 -8.81 -7.66
N ILE A 101 -18.91 -8.89 -7.74
CA ILE A 101 -18.16 -8.32 -8.86
C ILE A 101 -18.31 -9.18 -10.12
N GLU A 102 -18.30 -10.50 -9.98
CA GLU A 102 -18.57 -11.38 -11.12
C GLU A 102 -19.94 -11.06 -11.74
N GLY A 103 -20.95 -10.90 -10.93
CA GLY A 103 -22.29 -10.50 -11.40
C GLY A 103 -22.30 -9.15 -12.09
N SER A 104 -21.57 -8.18 -11.55
CA SER A 104 -21.49 -6.83 -12.13
C SER A 104 -20.77 -6.82 -13.48
N VAL A 105 -19.71 -7.63 -13.62
CA VAL A 105 -19.00 -7.77 -14.90
C VAL A 105 -19.92 -8.41 -15.96
N LYS A 106 -20.64 -9.47 -15.60
CA LYS A 106 -21.58 -10.14 -16.50
C LYS A 106 -22.70 -9.23 -16.95
N LYS A 107 -23.16 -8.31 -16.11
CA LYS A 107 -24.21 -7.34 -16.42
C LYS A 107 -23.68 -6.11 -17.15
N GLY A 108 -22.37 -6.01 -17.37
CA GLY A 108 -21.75 -4.85 -18.02
C GLY A 108 -21.70 -3.60 -17.15
N LEU A 109 -21.94 -3.71 -15.84
CA LEU A 109 -21.85 -2.57 -14.90
C LEU A 109 -20.42 -2.22 -14.57
N VAL A 110 -19.50 -3.17 -14.69
CA VAL A 110 -18.07 -3.03 -14.46
C VAL A 110 -17.35 -3.61 -15.67
N ALA A 111 -16.32 -2.92 -16.16
CA ALA A 111 -15.63 -3.32 -17.39
C ALA A 111 -14.90 -4.66 -17.24
N SER A 112 -14.22 -4.87 -16.10
CA SER A 112 -13.49 -6.10 -15.80
C SER A 112 -13.23 -6.20 -14.30
N ALA A 113 -12.82 -7.38 -13.85
CA ALA A 113 -12.40 -7.59 -12.46
C ALA A 113 -11.20 -6.70 -12.11
N LEU A 114 -10.22 -6.61 -13.01
CA LEU A 114 -9.05 -5.75 -12.81
C LEU A 114 -9.45 -4.28 -12.73
N ASP A 115 -10.33 -3.81 -13.59
CA ASP A 115 -10.83 -2.44 -13.55
C ASP A 115 -11.49 -2.11 -12.23
N HIS A 116 -12.34 -3.01 -11.73
CA HIS A 116 -12.96 -2.83 -10.41
C HIS A 116 -11.93 -2.78 -9.30
N PHE A 117 -10.95 -3.69 -9.33
CA PHE A 117 -9.91 -3.74 -8.29
C PHE A 117 -9.12 -2.43 -8.24
N ILE A 118 -8.70 -1.93 -9.40
CA ILE A 118 -7.91 -0.70 -9.48
C ILE A 118 -8.70 0.51 -9.01
N ARG A 119 -9.98 0.61 -9.40
CA ARG A 119 -10.81 1.79 -9.11
C ARG A 119 -11.37 1.79 -7.69
N ASN A 120 -11.74 0.63 -7.17
CA ASN A 120 -12.47 0.53 -5.90
C ASN A 120 -11.91 -0.54 -4.96
N GLY A 121 -11.66 -1.74 -5.46
CA GLY A 121 -11.35 -2.91 -4.63
C GLY A 121 -10.10 -2.75 -3.80
N TYR A 122 -9.06 -2.13 -4.35
CA TYR A 122 -7.81 -1.89 -3.66
C TYR A 122 -8.02 -1.09 -2.37
N ASP A 123 -8.71 0.03 -2.47
CA ASP A 123 -8.98 0.89 -1.32
C ASP A 123 -10.04 0.31 -0.37
N GLU A 124 -10.87 -0.59 -0.86
CA GLU A 124 -11.83 -1.32 -0.02
C GLU A 124 -11.18 -2.44 0.80
N GLY A 125 -9.91 -2.74 0.54
CA GLY A 125 -9.21 -3.83 1.20
C GLY A 125 -9.48 -5.21 0.60
N ARG A 126 -10.02 -5.29 -0.61
CA ARG A 126 -10.16 -6.57 -1.31
C ARG A 126 -8.78 -7.07 -1.72
N THR A 127 -8.59 -8.37 -1.73
CA THR A 127 -7.28 -8.96 -2.04
C THR A 127 -7.19 -9.34 -3.51
N PRO A 128 -6.02 -9.10 -4.14
CA PRO A 128 -5.85 -9.40 -5.57
C PRO A 128 -5.64 -10.88 -5.87
N ALA A 129 -5.24 -11.64 -4.87
CA ALA A 129 -4.93 -13.06 -4.97
C ALA A 129 -5.05 -13.69 -3.60
N GLU A 130 -5.03 -15.01 -3.56
CA GLU A 130 -4.95 -15.73 -2.30
C GLU A 130 -3.58 -15.43 -1.65
N LEU A 131 -3.61 -14.96 -0.41
CA LEU A 131 -2.40 -14.54 0.30
C LEU A 131 -1.83 -15.67 1.16
#